data_1e8133ae4a803f7022760c6cab653306
#
_entry.id   1e8133ae4a803f7022760c6cab653306
#
_cell.length_a   1.000
_cell.length_b   1.000
_cell.length_c   1.000
_cell.angle_alpha   90.00
_cell.angle_beta   90.00
_cell.angle_gamma   90.00
#
_symmetry.space_group_name_H-M   'P 1'
#
loop_
_entity.id
_entity.type
_entity.pdbx_description
1 polymer ?
#
loop_
_entity_poly.entity_id
_entity_poly.type
_entity_poly.pdbx_seq_one_letter_code
_entity_poly.pdbx_strand_id
1 'polypeptide(L)'
;IWLHTRLAHREKGTGTNGGDKSFGVIQRVEAPKESEQRDALRRVNSLLRRQSFISQSLLRFLHDEEVDSCVMEILNDILNLYYGEGRVYIFEYDENHTHQSCIYEVVSEGVSSEKDSQQNLPINQAKWWSKQILSGTPILLNSLNQLPEEAEDEYRFLDAQGILSIMVTPLRAGDHIWGYMGIDLVKTYHEWSNEDYQWFSSLANIISICIELRKAKDKVIREQVFLNNLFRFMPMGYLRLSIIRDEQNRPCDYKVTDGNSLVVKFFGSSIKEYMGCPASKIHPDYVSKLELLVGVM
;
A
#
# COMPACT_ATOMS: atom_id res chain seq x y z
N ILE A 1 38.07 -12.15 23.88
CA ILE A 1 38.51 -11.47 22.65
C ILE A 1 39.21 -10.19 23.05
N TRP A 2 40.49 -10.01 22.64
CA TRP A 2 41.27 -8.82 22.92
C TRP A 2 41.17 -7.88 21.72
N LEU A 3 40.60 -6.67 21.93
CA LEU A 3 40.64 -5.61 20.93
C LEU A 3 41.85 -4.69 21.20
N HIS A 4 42.72 -4.55 20.23
CA HIS A 4 43.81 -3.61 20.25
C HIS A 4 43.36 -2.26 19.71
N THR A 5 43.04 -1.30 20.56
CA THR A 5 42.88 0.10 20.17
C THR A 5 44.18 0.86 20.39
N ARG A 6 44.84 1.24 19.31
CA ARG A 6 46.00 2.12 19.33
C ARG A 6 45.53 3.58 19.38
N LEU A 7 45.51 4.17 20.56
CA LEU A 7 45.45 5.63 20.70
C LEU A 7 46.91 6.14 20.76
N ALA A 8 47.42 6.69 19.67
CA ALA A 8 48.69 7.39 19.63
C ALA A 8 48.49 8.84 20.07
N HIS A 9 48.80 9.15 21.31
CA HIS A 9 49.05 10.52 21.74
C HIS A 9 50.53 10.82 21.55
N ARG A 10 50.87 11.75 20.68
CA ARG A 10 52.24 12.19 20.40
C ARG A 10 52.47 13.47 21.21
N GLU A 11 53.09 13.36 22.38
CA GLU A 11 53.70 14.51 23.05
C GLU A 11 55.08 14.77 22.48
N LYS A 12 55.32 15.98 21.95
CA LYS A 12 56.64 16.46 21.55
C LYS A 12 57.41 16.90 22.80
N GLY A 13 58.27 16.04 23.33
CA GLY A 13 59.25 16.43 24.32
C GLY A 13 60.46 17.04 23.66
N THR A 14 60.82 18.28 24.00
CA THR A 14 62.05 18.95 23.67
C THR A 14 63.14 18.45 24.66
N GLY A 15 63.96 17.48 24.24
CA GLY A 15 65.08 16.99 25.01
C GLY A 15 65.82 15.89 24.30
N THR A 16 67.15 16.09 24.12
CA THR A 16 68.13 15.19 23.51
C THR A 16 68.24 13.88 24.28
N ASN A 17 67.90 12.76 23.63
CA ASN A 17 67.88 11.37 24.05
C ASN A 17 66.52 10.84 24.53
N GLY A 18 65.55 10.83 23.64
CA GLY A 18 64.25 10.27 23.98
C GLY A 18 63.86 9.19 23.01
N GLY A 19 63.85 7.93 23.43
CA GLY A 19 63.06 6.90 22.73
C GLY A 19 61.58 7.20 22.85
N ASP A 20 60.88 7.13 21.76
CA ASP A 20 59.39 7.26 21.69
C ASP A 20 58.75 6.20 22.62
N LYS A 21 58.16 6.65 23.73
CA LYS A 21 57.35 5.80 24.60
C LYS A 21 55.91 5.89 24.16
N SER A 22 55.40 4.85 23.53
CA SER A 22 53.97 4.70 23.24
C SER A 22 53.28 3.96 24.39
N PHE A 23 52.28 4.60 25.02
CA PHE A 23 51.43 3.96 26.02
C PHE A 23 50.18 3.42 25.33
N GLY A 24 49.96 2.11 25.39
CA GLY A 24 48.74 1.47 24.95
C GLY A 24 47.88 1.11 26.15
N VAL A 25 46.64 1.57 26.19
CA VAL A 25 45.67 1.09 27.17
C VAL A 25 45.04 -0.19 26.63
N ILE A 26 45.27 -1.31 27.31
CA ILE A 26 44.62 -2.59 27.02
C ILE A 26 43.37 -2.67 27.90
N GLN A 27 42.19 -2.49 27.29
CA GLN A 27 40.93 -2.70 27.97
C GLN A 27 40.47 -4.14 27.75
N ARG A 28 40.26 -4.88 28.83
CA ARG A 28 39.71 -6.23 28.79
C ARG A 28 38.21 -6.11 28.46
N VAL A 29 37.80 -6.49 27.26
CA VAL A 29 36.39 -6.63 26.92
C VAL A 29 35.99 -8.05 27.36
N GLU A 30 35.17 -8.15 28.37
CA GLU A 30 34.61 -9.44 28.78
C GLU A 30 33.71 -9.97 27.66
N ALA A 31 33.83 -11.26 27.36
CA ALA A 31 32.87 -11.90 26.42
C ALA A 31 31.45 -11.82 27.03
N PRO A 32 30.43 -11.48 26.23
CA PRO A 32 29.03 -11.46 26.73
C PRO A 32 28.70 -12.80 27.38
N LYS A 33 27.98 -12.77 28.49
CA LYS A 33 27.52 -14.00 29.16
C LYS A 33 26.68 -14.80 28.16
N GLU A 34 26.67 -16.13 28.28
CA GLU A 34 25.89 -16.98 27.36
C GLU A 34 24.41 -16.58 27.25
N SER A 35 23.82 -16.06 28.33
CA SER A 35 22.48 -15.50 28.34
C SER A 35 22.31 -14.28 27.38
N GLU A 36 23.30 -13.35 27.42
CA GLU A 36 23.32 -12.16 26.57
C GLU A 36 23.47 -12.53 25.08
N GLN A 37 24.32 -13.54 24.80
CA GLN A 37 24.47 -14.06 23.43
C GLN A 37 23.20 -14.72 22.90
N ARG A 38 22.49 -15.50 23.74
CA ARG A 38 21.22 -16.12 23.38
C ARG A 38 20.14 -15.07 23.12
N ASP A 39 20.06 -14.05 23.97
CA ASP A 39 19.09 -12.96 23.80
C ASP A 39 19.38 -12.11 22.57
N ALA A 40 20.66 -11.82 22.29
CA ALA A 40 21.07 -11.15 21.06
C ALA A 40 20.71 -11.99 19.80
N LEU A 41 20.94 -13.31 19.84
CA LEU A 41 20.57 -14.21 18.75
C LEU A 41 19.06 -14.29 18.54
N ARG A 42 18.26 -14.33 19.62
CA ARG A 42 16.80 -14.30 19.54
C ARG A 42 16.30 -13.02 18.89
N ARG A 43 16.85 -11.86 19.27
CA ARG A 43 16.51 -10.56 18.66
C ARG A 43 16.85 -10.53 17.17
N VAL A 44 18.06 -10.97 16.79
CA VAL A 44 18.44 -11.03 15.37
C VAL A 44 17.52 -11.95 14.58
N ASN A 45 17.22 -13.13 15.10
CA ASN A 45 16.29 -14.07 14.45
C ASN A 45 14.88 -13.49 14.32
N SER A 46 14.38 -12.79 15.32
CA SER A 46 13.08 -12.09 15.26
C SER A 46 13.07 -11.03 14.18
N LEU A 47 14.10 -10.18 14.09
CA LEU A 47 14.24 -9.16 13.07
C LEU A 47 14.29 -9.76 11.66
N LEU A 48 15.08 -10.83 11.47
CA LEU A 48 15.18 -11.53 10.17
C LEU A 48 13.82 -12.15 9.75
N ARG A 49 13.10 -12.75 10.67
CA ARG A 49 11.75 -13.28 10.38
C ARG A 49 10.79 -12.17 9.96
N ARG A 50 10.77 -11.05 10.67
CA ARG A 50 9.93 -9.88 10.35
C ARG A 50 10.28 -9.29 8.98
N GLN A 51 11.57 -9.18 8.66
CA GLN A 51 12.02 -8.67 7.36
C GLN A 51 11.70 -9.64 6.22
N SER A 52 11.88 -10.95 6.45
CA SER A 52 11.47 -11.98 5.48
C SER A 52 9.97 -11.94 5.22
N PHE A 53 9.16 -11.74 6.25
CA PHE A 53 7.72 -11.61 6.13
C PHE A 53 7.31 -10.42 5.25
N ILE A 54 7.88 -9.24 5.48
CA ILE A 54 7.65 -8.04 4.65
C ILE A 54 7.99 -8.34 3.18
N SER A 55 9.14 -8.95 2.92
CA SER A 55 9.58 -9.28 1.57
C SER A 55 8.64 -10.29 0.89
N GLN A 56 8.19 -11.30 1.61
CA GLN A 56 7.23 -12.29 1.10
C GLN A 56 5.86 -11.66 0.80
N SER A 57 5.39 -10.77 1.66
CA SER A 57 4.14 -10.02 1.44
C SER A 57 4.19 -9.18 0.17
N LEU A 58 5.32 -8.47 -0.06
CA LEU A 58 5.54 -7.74 -1.31
C LEU A 58 5.52 -8.65 -2.55
N LEU A 59 6.18 -9.81 -2.47
CA LEU A 59 6.21 -10.78 -3.57
C LEU A 59 4.81 -11.33 -3.88
N ARG A 60 3.97 -11.59 -2.87
CA ARG A 60 2.58 -12.00 -3.08
C ARG A 60 1.82 -10.97 -3.90
N PHE A 61 1.87 -9.69 -3.55
CA PHE A 61 1.21 -8.63 -4.31
C PHE A 61 1.72 -8.45 -5.74
N LEU A 62 2.98 -8.82 -6.02
CA LEU A 62 3.55 -8.76 -7.37
C LEU A 62 3.12 -9.93 -8.26
N HIS A 63 2.81 -11.07 -7.68
CA HIS A 63 2.50 -12.32 -8.40
C HIS A 63 1.00 -12.63 -8.47
N ASP A 64 0.21 -12.10 -7.54
CA ASP A 64 -1.21 -12.39 -7.45
C ASP A 64 -2.03 -11.26 -8.09
N GLU A 65 -2.98 -11.64 -8.94
CA GLU A 65 -3.93 -10.68 -9.55
C GLU A 65 -5.06 -10.30 -8.58
N GLU A 66 -5.31 -11.11 -7.53
CA GLU A 66 -6.36 -10.89 -6.56
C GLU A 66 -5.83 -10.26 -5.27
N VAL A 67 -5.76 -8.92 -5.24
CA VAL A 67 -5.29 -8.15 -4.08
C VAL A 67 -6.06 -8.47 -2.81
N ASP A 68 -7.38 -8.73 -2.89
CA ASP A 68 -8.20 -9.05 -1.71
C ASP A 68 -7.76 -10.34 -1.04
N SER A 69 -7.45 -11.38 -1.80
CA SER A 69 -6.93 -12.65 -1.28
C SER A 69 -5.58 -12.45 -0.60
N CYS A 70 -4.66 -11.72 -1.26
CA CYS A 70 -3.36 -11.38 -0.68
C CYS A 70 -3.47 -10.62 0.64
N VAL A 71 -4.37 -9.62 0.71
CA VAL A 71 -4.59 -8.85 1.95
C VAL A 71 -5.06 -9.79 3.06
N MET A 72 -6.08 -10.62 2.80
CA MET A 72 -6.61 -11.56 3.79
C MET A 72 -5.56 -12.55 4.30
N GLU A 73 -4.71 -13.08 3.40
CA GLU A 73 -3.61 -13.97 3.79
C GLU A 73 -2.59 -13.25 4.70
N ILE A 74 -2.21 -12.02 4.35
CA ILE A 74 -1.26 -11.23 5.15
C ILE A 74 -1.86 -10.92 6.52
N LEU A 75 -3.14 -10.52 6.60
CA LEU A 75 -3.80 -10.27 7.88
C LEU A 75 -3.84 -11.55 8.74
N ASN A 76 -4.13 -12.70 8.12
CA ASN A 76 -4.11 -13.98 8.82
C ASN A 76 -2.72 -14.36 9.33
N ASP A 77 -1.69 -14.13 8.53
CA ASP A 77 -0.31 -14.37 8.93
C ASP A 77 0.13 -13.43 10.07
N ILE A 78 -0.32 -12.16 10.06
CA ILE A 78 -0.12 -11.21 11.18
C ILE A 78 -0.77 -11.75 12.45
N LEU A 79 -2.04 -12.17 12.36
CA LEU A 79 -2.79 -12.72 13.49
C LEU A 79 -2.08 -13.94 14.11
N ASN A 80 -1.55 -14.83 13.25
CA ASN A 80 -0.83 -16.03 13.69
C ASN A 80 0.49 -15.72 14.41
N LEU A 81 1.16 -14.60 14.10
CA LEU A 81 2.36 -14.16 14.83
C LEU A 81 2.08 -13.76 16.27
N TYR A 82 0.85 -13.35 16.56
CA TYR A 82 0.36 -13.03 17.91
C TYR A 82 -0.49 -14.18 18.49
N TYR A 83 -0.14 -15.43 18.15
CA TYR A 83 -0.75 -16.66 18.65
C TYR A 83 -2.22 -16.85 18.29
N GLY A 84 -2.74 -16.10 17.30
CA GLY A 84 -4.13 -16.20 16.88
C GLY A 84 -5.13 -15.88 18.00
N GLU A 85 -4.90 -14.82 18.79
CA GLU A 85 -5.68 -14.52 20.00
C GLU A 85 -6.58 -13.30 19.88
N GLY A 86 -6.96 -12.89 18.68
CA GLY A 86 -7.74 -11.67 18.50
C GLY A 86 -8.26 -11.48 17.08
N ARG A 87 -8.20 -10.24 16.61
CA ARG A 87 -8.63 -9.80 15.28
C ARG A 87 -7.56 -8.93 14.64
N VAL A 88 -7.42 -9.04 13.32
CA VAL A 88 -6.65 -8.08 12.50
C VAL A 88 -7.59 -7.55 11.42
N TYR A 89 -7.65 -6.25 11.26
CA TYR A 89 -8.66 -5.61 10.43
C TYR A 89 -8.15 -4.37 9.71
N ILE A 90 -8.90 -3.98 8.66
CA ILE A 90 -8.71 -2.73 7.94
C ILE A 90 -10.05 -2.01 7.84
N PHE A 91 -10.06 -0.75 8.26
CA PHE A 91 -11.17 0.17 8.08
C PHE A 91 -10.85 1.19 6.99
N GLU A 92 -11.88 1.53 6.22
CA GLU A 92 -11.86 2.59 5.22
C GLU A 92 -12.80 3.72 5.65
N TYR A 93 -12.36 4.97 5.49
CA TYR A 93 -13.22 6.14 5.60
C TYR A 93 -13.91 6.44 4.27
N ASP A 94 -15.11 7.03 4.32
CA ASP A 94 -15.73 7.62 3.15
C ASP A 94 -14.95 8.87 2.67
N GLU A 95 -15.22 9.35 1.45
CA GLU A 95 -14.51 10.47 0.83
C GLU A 95 -14.55 11.77 1.67
N ASN A 96 -15.58 11.95 2.50
CA ASN A 96 -15.78 13.13 3.34
C ASN A 96 -15.29 12.95 4.78
N HIS A 97 -14.74 11.78 5.12
CA HIS A 97 -14.37 11.40 6.49
C HIS A 97 -15.52 11.59 7.48
N THR A 98 -16.73 11.16 7.10
CA THR A 98 -17.92 11.21 7.96
C THR A 98 -18.33 9.83 8.49
N HIS A 99 -18.01 8.77 7.73
CA HIS A 99 -18.29 7.40 8.10
C HIS A 99 -17.07 6.50 7.84
N GLN A 100 -17.09 5.36 8.48
CA GLN A 100 -16.07 4.31 8.31
C GLN A 100 -16.71 2.95 8.18
N SER A 101 -16.04 2.03 7.49
CA SER A 101 -16.48 0.64 7.32
C SER A 101 -15.31 -0.32 7.43
N CYS A 102 -15.51 -1.46 8.08
CA CYS A 102 -14.54 -2.55 8.10
C CYS A 102 -14.55 -3.26 6.75
N ILE A 103 -13.49 -3.09 5.95
CA ILE A 103 -13.40 -3.69 4.62
C ILE A 103 -12.75 -5.08 4.66
N TYR A 104 -11.79 -5.31 5.56
CA TYR A 104 -11.15 -6.60 5.80
C TYR A 104 -11.09 -6.91 7.28
N GLU A 105 -11.32 -8.15 7.65
CA GLU A 105 -11.15 -8.67 9.01
C GLU A 105 -10.78 -10.14 8.97
N VAL A 106 -9.82 -10.52 9.80
CA VAL A 106 -9.47 -11.91 10.11
C VAL A 106 -9.57 -12.08 11.61
N VAL A 107 -10.21 -13.17 12.04
CA VAL A 107 -10.45 -13.47 13.44
C VAL A 107 -9.85 -14.82 13.83
N SER A 108 -9.42 -14.95 15.07
CA SER A 108 -8.95 -16.22 15.62
C SER A 108 -10.11 -17.14 15.97
N GLU A 109 -9.82 -18.43 16.08
CA GLU A 109 -10.81 -19.43 16.51
C GLU A 109 -11.43 -19.07 17.88
N GLY A 110 -12.76 -19.08 17.92
CA GLY A 110 -13.53 -18.72 19.11
C GLY A 110 -13.65 -17.23 19.40
N VAL A 111 -13.21 -16.36 18.48
CA VAL A 111 -13.45 -14.90 18.52
C VAL A 111 -14.50 -14.55 17.48
N SER A 112 -15.50 -13.76 17.86
CA SER A 112 -16.54 -13.30 16.93
C SER A 112 -16.00 -12.26 15.98
N SER A 113 -16.42 -12.34 14.70
CA SER A 113 -16.20 -11.28 13.72
C SER A 113 -17.10 -10.09 14.02
N GLU A 114 -16.55 -8.89 13.91
CA GLU A 114 -17.30 -7.65 14.05
C GLU A 114 -17.51 -6.95 12.69
N LYS A 115 -17.01 -7.52 11.60
CA LYS A 115 -17.04 -6.90 10.28
C LYS A 115 -18.43 -6.45 9.85
N ASP A 116 -19.45 -7.29 10.03
CA ASP A 116 -20.81 -7.00 9.57
C ASP A 116 -21.50 -5.91 10.43
N SER A 117 -21.19 -5.84 11.72
CA SER A 117 -21.67 -4.81 12.64
C SER A 117 -20.97 -3.45 12.45
N GLN A 118 -19.77 -3.47 11.84
CA GLN A 118 -18.88 -2.32 11.68
C GLN A 118 -18.95 -1.73 10.26
N GLN A 119 -20.18 -1.58 9.73
CA GLN A 119 -20.40 -0.99 8.40
C GLN A 119 -21.07 0.38 8.50
N ASN A 120 -20.54 1.34 7.72
CA ASN A 120 -21.07 2.69 7.61
C ASN A 120 -21.30 3.39 8.97
N LEU A 121 -20.33 3.24 9.88
CA LEU A 121 -20.38 3.83 11.21
C LEU A 121 -20.00 5.30 11.17
N PRO A 122 -20.79 6.19 11.77
CA PRO A 122 -20.41 7.60 11.89
C PRO A 122 -19.15 7.76 12.74
N ILE A 123 -18.14 8.48 12.23
CA ILE A 123 -16.86 8.67 12.95
C ILE A 123 -17.00 9.50 14.23
N ASN A 124 -18.08 10.26 14.36
CA ASN A 124 -18.36 11.06 15.56
C ASN A 124 -18.75 10.21 16.79
N GLN A 125 -19.01 8.92 16.62
CA GLN A 125 -19.21 7.98 17.74
C GLN A 125 -17.89 7.61 18.43
N ALA A 126 -16.75 7.79 17.76
CA ALA A 126 -15.41 7.54 18.27
C ALA A 126 -14.52 8.78 18.00
N LYS A 127 -14.82 9.89 18.69
CA LYS A 127 -14.23 11.20 18.40
C LYS A 127 -12.74 11.27 18.69
N TRP A 128 -12.33 10.73 19.83
CA TRP A 128 -10.92 10.71 20.20
C TRP A 128 -10.12 9.85 19.22
N TRP A 129 -10.63 8.65 18.93
CA TRP A 129 -10.03 7.72 17.98
C TRP A 129 -9.84 8.33 16.60
N SER A 130 -10.92 8.85 16.05
CA SER A 130 -10.91 9.47 14.71
C SER A 130 -9.95 10.65 14.63
N LYS A 131 -9.88 11.48 15.69
CA LYS A 131 -8.94 12.59 15.79
C LYS A 131 -7.49 12.10 15.78
N GLN A 132 -7.15 11.03 16.52
CA GLN A 132 -5.80 10.45 16.53
C GLN A 132 -5.44 9.94 15.12
N ILE A 133 -6.27 9.07 14.56
CA ILE A 133 -6.00 8.46 13.27
C ILE A 133 -5.89 9.50 12.16
N LEU A 134 -6.84 10.43 12.06
CA LEU A 134 -6.84 11.46 11.01
C LEU A 134 -5.70 12.49 11.18
N SER A 135 -5.15 12.66 12.36
CA SER A 135 -3.91 13.42 12.56
C SER A 135 -2.65 12.63 12.18
N GLY A 136 -2.80 11.36 11.86
CA GLY A 136 -1.69 10.45 11.53
C GLY A 136 -0.99 9.87 12.75
N THR A 137 -1.61 9.97 13.93
CA THR A 137 -1.07 9.43 15.19
C THR A 137 -1.53 7.98 15.36
N PRO A 138 -0.60 7.03 15.56
CA PRO A 138 -0.97 5.64 15.86
C PRO A 138 -1.55 5.53 17.27
N ILE A 139 -2.33 4.46 17.49
CA ILE A 139 -2.88 4.13 18.80
C ILE A 139 -2.23 2.81 19.26
N LEU A 140 -1.52 2.86 20.38
CA LEU A 140 -0.89 1.68 21.01
C LEU A 140 -1.34 1.63 22.46
N LEU A 141 -2.14 0.63 22.81
CA LEU A 141 -2.67 0.43 24.16
C LEU A 141 -2.32 -0.98 24.61
N ASN A 142 -1.46 -1.08 25.61
CA ASN A 142 -1.15 -2.36 26.28
C ASN A 142 -2.33 -2.80 27.16
N SER A 143 -3.17 -1.85 27.55
CA SER A 143 -4.43 -2.04 28.26
C SER A 143 -5.36 -0.89 27.95
N LEU A 144 -6.68 -1.13 27.92
CA LEU A 144 -7.69 -0.09 27.71
C LEU A 144 -7.65 1.02 28.80
N ASN A 145 -7.09 0.71 29.97
CA ASN A 145 -6.89 1.72 31.03
C ASN A 145 -5.92 2.85 30.67
N GLN A 146 -5.20 2.73 29.54
CA GLN A 146 -4.34 3.79 29.00
C GLN A 146 -5.12 4.82 28.17
N LEU A 147 -6.39 4.57 27.88
CA LEU A 147 -7.25 5.54 27.20
C LEU A 147 -7.44 6.76 28.10
N PRO A 148 -7.40 7.99 27.54
CA PRO A 148 -7.68 9.20 28.30
C PRO A 148 -9.17 9.31 28.66
N GLU A 149 -9.50 10.09 29.67
CA GLU A 149 -10.90 10.29 30.13
C GLU A 149 -11.84 10.77 29.01
N GLU A 150 -11.31 11.54 28.05
CA GLU A 150 -12.07 12.01 26.86
C GLU A 150 -12.47 10.89 25.89
N ALA A 151 -11.91 9.69 26.03
CA ALA A 151 -12.16 8.50 25.21
C ALA A 151 -13.03 7.45 25.94
N GLU A 152 -13.93 7.87 26.83
CA GLU A 152 -14.77 6.97 27.61
C GLU A 152 -15.75 6.17 26.73
N ASP A 153 -16.27 6.78 25.67
CA ASP A 153 -17.16 6.09 24.71
C ASP A 153 -16.41 4.99 23.98
N GLU A 154 -15.17 5.25 23.56
CA GLU A 154 -14.27 4.27 22.94
C GLU A 154 -13.91 3.16 23.93
N TYR A 155 -13.63 3.50 25.20
CA TYR A 155 -13.36 2.51 26.23
C TYR A 155 -14.52 1.51 26.36
N ARG A 156 -15.75 2.01 26.53
CA ARG A 156 -16.95 1.18 26.67
C ARG A 156 -17.18 0.28 25.46
N PHE A 157 -16.95 0.82 24.28
CA PHE A 157 -17.10 0.09 23.02
C PHE A 157 -16.08 -1.03 22.89
N LEU A 158 -14.80 -0.78 23.19
CA LEU A 158 -13.72 -1.75 23.11
C LEU A 158 -13.83 -2.81 24.22
N ASP A 159 -14.20 -2.39 25.43
CA ASP A 159 -14.41 -3.31 26.58
C ASP A 159 -15.56 -4.29 26.31
N ALA A 160 -16.66 -3.82 25.71
CA ALA A 160 -17.79 -4.65 25.34
C ALA A 160 -17.41 -5.75 24.31
N GLN A 161 -16.36 -5.54 23.52
CA GLN A 161 -15.80 -6.53 22.59
C GLN A 161 -14.75 -7.45 23.23
N GLY A 162 -14.46 -7.26 24.52
CA GLY A 162 -13.47 -8.04 25.27
C GLY A 162 -12.03 -7.75 24.89
N ILE A 163 -11.74 -6.57 24.34
CA ILE A 163 -10.40 -6.19 23.91
C ILE A 163 -9.53 -5.89 25.14
N LEU A 164 -8.35 -6.50 25.18
CA LEU A 164 -7.37 -6.33 26.26
C LEU A 164 -6.24 -5.40 25.85
N SER A 165 -5.71 -5.59 24.64
CA SER A 165 -4.61 -4.80 24.07
C SER A 165 -4.88 -4.50 22.60
N ILE A 166 -4.48 -3.32 22.13
CA ILE A 166 -4.76 -2.89 20.76
C ILE A 166 -3.60 -2.08 20.18
N MET A 167 -3.32 -2.30 18.90
CA MET A 167 -2.40 -1.47 18.12
C MET A 167 -3.05 -1.11 16.79
N VAL A 168 -3.05 0.19 16.47
CA VAL A 168 -3.63 0.71 15.24
C VAL A 168 -2.69 1.69 14.56
N THR A 169 -2.61 1.61 13.24
CA THR A 169 -1.81 2.50 12.41
C THR A 169 -2.66 3.09 11.29
N PRO A 170 -2.53 4.40 10.98
CA PRO A 170 -3.21 5.03 9.85
C PRO A 170 -2.73 4.44 8.51
N LEU A 171 -3.64 4.30 7.54
CA LEU A 171 -3.35 3.95 6.15
C LEU A 171 -3.35 5.20 5.28
N ARG A 172 -2.28 5.38 4.51
CA ARG A 172 -2.03 6.62 3.75
C ARG A 172 -1.87 6.37 2.26
N ALA A 173 -2.41 7.30 1.47
CA ALA A 173 -2.12 7.46 0.05
C ALA A 173 -1.54 8.87 -0.16
N GLY A 174 -0.22 9.00 -0.23
CA GLY A 174 0.47 10.30 -0.12
C GLY A 174 0.20 10.97 1.23
N ASP A 175 -0.31 12.19 1.20
CA ASP A 175 -0.66 12.95 2.41
C ASP A 175 -2.09 12.66 2.93
N HIS A 176 -2.89 11.93 2.15
CA HIS A 176 -4.27 11.59 2.50
C HIS A 176 -4.34 10.31 3.34
N ILE A 177 -5.06 10.38 4.48
CA ILE A 177 -5.37 9.20 5.29
C ILE A 177 -6.74 8.69 4.84
N TRP A 178 -6.79 7.49 4.27
CA TRP A 178 -8.01 6.90 3.75
C TRP A 178 -8.62 5.84 4.68
N GLY A 179 -7.88 5.43 5.72
CA GLY A 179 -8.33 4.40 6.64
C GLY A 179 -7.29 4.09 7.71
N TYR A 180 -7.43 2.94 8.33
CA TYR A 180 -6.47 2.43 9.32
C TYR A 180 -6.46 0.90 9.35
N MET A 181 -5.33 0.34 9.76
CA MET A 181 -5.16 -1.09 10.04
C MET A 181 -4.96 -1.28 11.54
N GLY A 182 -5.64 -2.25 12.12
CA GLY A 182 -5.54 -2.56 13.54
C GLY A 182 -5.37 -4.04 13.82
N ILE A 183 -4.81 -4.33 14.99
CA ILE A 183 -4.81 -5.63 15.65
C ILE A 183 -5.31 -5.44 17.06
N ASP A 184 -6.27 -6.22 17.48
CA ASP A 184 -6.71 -6.33 18.86
C ASP A 184 -6.55 -7.75 19.40
N LEU A 185 -6.21 -7.86 20.68
CA LEU A 185 -6.06 -9.11 21.40
C LEU A 185 -7.12 -9.19 22.50
N VAL A 186 -7.83 -10.34 22.55
CA VAL A 186 -8.97 -10.55 23.44
C VAL A 186 -8.74 -11.64 24.48
N LYS A 187 -7.64 -12.39 24.39
CA LYS A 187 -7.33 -13.50 25.33
C LYS A 187 -6.19 -13.16 26.28
N THR A 188 -5.19 -12.42 25.80
CA THR A 188 -4.00 -12.05 26.57
C THR A 188 -3.65 -10.59 26.42
N TYR A 189 -3.04 -9.99 27.44
CA TYR A 189 -2.43 -8.68 27.34
C TYR A 189 -1.11 -8.78 26.59
N HIS A 190 -0.82 -7.74 25.79
CA HIS A 190 0.43 -7.61 25.07
C HIS A 190 1.04 -6.21 25.29
N GLU A 191 2.33 -6.18 25.58
CA GLU A 191 3.09 -4.92 25.64
C GLU A 191 3.66 -4.61 24.26
N TRP A 192 3.04 -3.65 23.57
CA TRP A 192 3.46 -3.23 22.24
C TRP A 192 4.82 -2.51 22.32
N SER A 193 5.84 -3.09 21.73
CA SER A 193 7.14 -2.47 21.58
C SER A 193 7.17 -1.53 20.36
N ASN A 194 8.15 -0.60 20.36
CA ASN A 194 8.37 0.23 19.17
C ASN A 194 8.74 -0.61 17.93
N GLU A 195 9.40 -1.76 18.12
CA GLU A 195 9.74 -2.71 17.06
C GLU A 195 8.50 -3.39 16.48
N ASP A 196 7.50 -3.71 17.30
CA ASP A 196 6.21 -4.24 16.86
C ASP A 196 5.47 -3.22 16.00
N TYR A 197 5.41 -1.98 16.46
CA TYR A 197 4.79 -0.90 15.73
C TYR A 197 5.48 -0.63 14.38
N GLN A 198 6.80 -0.52 14.34
CA GLN A 198 7.55 -0.27 13.10
C GLN A 198 7.31 -1.36 12.06
N TRP A 199 7.30 -2.61 12.49
CA TRP A 199 7.01 -3.74 11.62
C TRP A 199 5.57 -3.72 11.11
N PHE A 200 4.60 -3.54 12.01
CA PHE A 200 3.17 -3.49 11.67
C PHE A 200 2.85 -2.33 10.73
N SER A 201 3.38 -1.15 11.02
CA SER A 201 3.22 0.04 10.18
C SER A 201 3.85 -0.13 8.79
N SER A 202 4.98 -0.84 8.69
CA SER A 202 5.59 -1.15 7.39
C SER A 202 4.69 -2.03 6.53
N LEU A 203 4.06 -3.05 7.11
CA LEU A 203 3.09 -3.90 6.41
C LEU A 203 1.83 -3.10 6.02
N ALA A 204 1.32 -2.27 6.92
CA ALA A 204 0.19 -1.40 6.67
C ALA A 204 0.43 -0.48 5.47
N ASN A 205 1.63 0.11 5.37
CA ASN A 205 2.01 0.94 4.24
C ASN A 205 2.04 0.16 2.92
N ILE A 206 2.57 -1.07 2.92
CA ILE A 206 2.59 -1.93 1.73
C ILE A 206 1.15 -2.27 1.30
N ILE A 207 0.33 -2.73 2.22
CA ILE A 207 -1.09 -3.04 1.97
C ILE A 207 -1.81 -1.81 1.43
N SER A 208 -1.58 -0.65 2.05
CA SER A 208 -2.17 0.63 1.62
C SER A 208 -1.84 0.94 0.16
N ILE A 209 -0.56 0.88 -0.20
CA ILE A 209 -0.12 1.14 -1.59
C ILE A 209 -0.78 0.15 -2.57
N CYS A 210 -0.84 -1.14 -2.22
CA CYS A 210 -1.41 -2.16 -3.10
C CYS A 210 -2.91 -1.98 -3.30
N ILE A 211 -3.67 -1.67 -2.24
CA ILE A 211 -5.10 -1.37 -2.31
C ILE A 211 -5.35 -0.13 -3.19
N GLU A 212 -4.59 0.94 -2.99
CA GLU A 212 -4.74 2.17 -3.76
C GLU A 212 -4.39 1.99 -5.25
N LEU A 213 -3.32 1.26 -5.55
CA LEU A 213 -2.96 0.92 -6.93
C LEU A 213 -4.08 0.11 -7.61
N ARG A 214 -4.70 -0.85 -6.90
CA ARG A 214 -5.85 -1.60 -7.42
C ARG A 214 -7.03 -0.69 -7.70
N LYS A 215 -7.42 0.16 -6.76
CA LYS A 215 -8.51 1.12 -6.94
C LYS A 215 -8.30 2.02 -8.15
N ALA A 216 -7.05 2.53 -8.32
CA ALA A 216 -6.68 3.34 -9.47
C ALA A 216 -6.81 2.56 -10.79
N LYS A 217 -6.32 1.31 -10.83
CA LYS A 217 -6.44 0.41 -11.99
C LYS A 217 -7.91 0.15 -12.33
N ASP A 218 -8.72 -0.20 -11.34
CA ASP A 218 -10.15 -0.49 -11.52
C ASP A 218 -10.93 0.74 -12.01
N LYS A 219 -10.55 1.94 -11.54
CA LYS A 219 -11.12 3.20 -12.02
C LYS A 219 -10.83 3.40 -13.51
N VAL A 220 -9.58 3.24 -13.92
CA VAL A 220 -9.18 3.36 -15.34
C VAL A 220 -9.93 2.35 -16.21
N ILE A 221 -10.04 1.09 -15.77
CA ILE A 221 -10.77 0.06 -16.50
C ILE A 221 -12.26 0.44 -16.64
N ARG A 222 -12.91 0.88 -15.56
CA ARG A 222 -14.31 1.32 -15.59
C ARG A 222 -14.52 2.49 -16.54
N GLU A 223 -13.67 3.50 -16.49
CA GLU A 223 -13.73 4.65 -17.40
C GLU A 223 -13.56 4.22 -18.85
N GLN A 224 -12.63 3.30 -19.13
CA GLN A 224 -12.42 2.78 -20.48
C GLN A 224 -13.63 1.98 -20.99
N VAL A 225 -14.21 1.12 -20.14
CA VAL A 225 -15.45 0.37 -20.47
C VAL A 225 -16.61 1.34 -20.72
N PHE A 226 -16.75 2.37 -19.88
CA PHE A 226 -17.79 3.39 -20.05
C PHE A 226 -17.62 4.13 -21.37
N LEU A 227 -16.43 4.61 -21.71
CA LEU A 227 -16.14 5.28 -22.99
C LEU A 227 -16.43 4.35 -24.19
N ASN A 228 -15.96 3.10 -24.12
CA ASN A 228 -16.22 2.12 -25.18
C ASN A 228 -17.73 1.88 -25.38
N ASN A 229 -18.49 1.80 -24.30
CA ASN A 229 -19.95 1.67 -24.37
C ASN A 229 -20.62 2.93 -24.95
N LEU A 230 -20.17 4.13 -24.54
CA LEU A 230 -20.66 5.37 -25.14
C LEU A 230 -20.43 5.38 -26.65
N PHE A 231 -19.22 5.10 -27.12
CA PHE A 231 -18.95 5.06 -28.55
C PHE A 231 -19.73 3.99 -29.29
N ARG A 232 -19.92 2.82 -28.66
CA ARG A 232 -20.65 1.70 -29.26
C ARG A 232 -22.15 2.00 -29.44
N PHE A 233 -22.75 2.69 -28.48
CA PHE A 233 -24.20 2.96 -28.44
C PHE A 233 -24.59 4.39 -28.88
N MET A 234 -23.62 5.23 -29.26
CA MET A 234 -23.92 6.54 -29.83
C MET A 234 -24.86 6.43 -31.03
N PRO A 235 -25.89 7.31 -31.11
CA PRO A 235 -26.80 7.34 -32.27
C PRO A 235 -26.14 7.96 -33.53
N MET A 236 -24.90 8.25 -33.49
CA MET A 236 -24.07 8.83 -34.59
C MET A 236 -22.94 7.89 -34.95
N GLY A 237 -22.55 7.86 -36.23
CA GLY A 237 -21.36 7.15 -36.68
C GLY A 237 -20.10 7.81 -36.10
N TYR A 238 -19.30 7.00 -35.40
CA TYR A 238 -17.99 7.41 -34.84
C TYR A 238 -16.88 6.69 -35.58
N LEU A 239 -15.86 7.44 -35.98
CA LEU A 239 -14.67 6.94 -36.65
C LEU A 239 -13.42 7.64 -36.07
N ARG A 240 -12.44 6.84 -35.66
CA ARG A 240 -11.11 7.33 -35.27
C ARG A 240 -10.13 7.04 -36.37
N LEU A 241 -9.41 8.08 -36.77
CA LEU A 241 -8.42 8.02 -37.85
C LEU A 241 -7.02 8.31 -37.27
N SER A 242 -6.02 7.65 -37.83
CA SER A 242 -4.61 7.98 -37.62
C SER A 242 -4.06 8.54 -38.93
N ILE A 243 -3.57 9.77 -38.91
CA ILE A 243 -3.00 10.43 -40.09
C ILE A 243 -1.61 9.84 -40.36
N ILE A 244 -1.36 9.48 -41.60
CA ILE A 244 -0.06 9.06 -42.13
C ILE A 244 0.61 10.30 -42.74
N ARG A 245 1.88 10.53 -42.40
CA ARG A 245 2.64 11.68 -42.86
C ARG A 245 3.81 11.27 -43.74
N ASP A 246 4.17 12.11 -44.71
CA ASP A 246 5.35 11.92 -45.57
C ASP A 246 6.67 12.30 -44.83
N GLU A 247 7.79 12.15 -45.51
CA GLU A 247 9.12 12.49 -44.98
C GLU A 247 9.28 13.98 -44.63
N GLN A 248 8.43 14.86 -45.16
CA GLN A 248 8.36 16.28 -44.85
C GLN A 248 7.32 16.60 -43.77
N ASN A 249 6.82 15.57 -43.06
CA ASN A 249 5.80 15.68 -42.00
C ASN A 249 4.43 16.21 -42.46
N ARG A 250 4.14 16.18 -43.78
CA ARG A 250 2.84 16.55 -44.34
C ARG A 250 1.88 15.39 -44.37
N PRO A 251 0.59 15.57 -44.07
CA PRO A 251 -0.42 14.54 -44.17
C PRO A 251 -0.48 14.04 -45.63
N CYS A 252 -0.30 12.72 -45.84
CA CYS A 252 -0.35 12.11 -47.16
C CYS A 252 -1.40 10.99 -47.28
N ASP A 253 -1.81 10.39 -46.13
CA ASP A 253 -2.82 9.36 -46.09
C ASP A 253 -3.39 9.26 -44.68
N TYR A 254 -4.36 8.38 -44.44
CA TYR A 254 -4.87 8.02 -43.12
C TYR A 254 -5.26 6.55 -43.04
N LYS A 255 -5.35 6.04 -41.82
CA LYS A 255 -5.87 4.70 -41.56
C LYS A 255 -6.95 4.76 -40.47
N VAL A 256 -7.96 3.91 -40.61
CA VAL A 256 -9.00 3.72 -39.59
C VAL A 256 -8.40 2.92 -38.44
N THR A 257 -8.47 3.48 -37.24
CA THR A 257 -7.98 2.83 -36.02
C THR A 257 -9.11 2.35 -35.11
N ASP A 258 -10.30 2.95 -35.23
CA ASP A 258 -11.47 2.57 -34.45
C ASP A 258 -12.75 3.13 -35.06
N GLY A 259 -13.92 2.55 -34.71
CA GLY A 259 -15.21 3.05 -35.16
C GLY A 259 -16.39 2.19 -34.65
N ASN A 260 -17.57 2.78 -34.56
CA ASN A 260 -18.76 2.10 -34.09
C ASN A 260 -19.54 1.40 -35.23
N SER A 261 -20.51 0.57 -34.85
CA SER A 261 -21.33 -0.22 -35.81
C SER A 261 -22.16 0.62 -36.79
N LEU A 262 -22.45 1.88 -36.48
CA LEU A 262 -23.21 2.77 -37.39
C LEU A 262 -22.39 3.21 -38.57
N VAL A 263 -21.06 3.32 -38.44
CA VAL A 263 -20.18 3.66 -39.56
C VAL A 263 -20.18 2.54 -40.60
N VAL A 264 -20.36 1.30 -40.19
CA VAL A 264 -20.47 0.13 -41.09
C VAL A 264 -21.62 0.31 -42.08
N LYS A 265 -22.75 0.93 -41.65
CA LYS A 265 -23.91 1.20 -42.53
C LYS A 265 -23.57 2.20 -43.62
N PHE A 266 -22.63 3.09 -43.44
CA PHE A 266 -22.17 4.07 -44.42
C PHE A 266 -21.13 3.52 -45.40
N PHE A 267 -20.30 2.54 -44.96
CA PHE A 267 -19.24 1.98 -45.78
C PHE A 267 -19.58 0.65 -46.43
N GLY A 268 -20.77 0.07 -46.13
CA GLY A 268 -21.30 -1.14 -46.82
C GLY A 268 -20.55 -2.45 -46.47
N SER A 269 -19.58 -2.40 -45.59
CA SER A 269 -18.78 -3.59 -45.19
C SER A 269 -18.37 -3.49 -43.73
N SER A 270 -17.88 -4.60 -43.17
CA SER A 270 -17.40 -4.63 -41.77
C SER A 270 -16.21 -3.72 -41.60
N ILE A 271 -16.26 -2.75 -40.66
CA ILE A 271 -15.16 -1.84 -40.35
C ILE A 271 -13.87 -2.59 -39.99
N LYS A 272 -14.00 -3.84 -39.50
CA LYS A 272 -12.86 -4.70 -39.17
C LYS A 272 -11.99 -5.01 -40.37
N GLU A 273 -12.55 -5.05 -41.58
CA GLU A 273 -11.80 -5.32 -42.82
C GLU A 273 -10.91 -4.13 -43.23
N TYR A 274 -11.23 -2.93 -42.78
CA TYR A 274 -10.49 -1.71 -43.09
C TYR A 274 -9.59 -1.23 -41.92
N MET A 275 -9.68 -1.88 -40.78
CA MET A 275 -8.87 -1.49 -39.62
C MET A 275 -7.38 -1.68 -39.92
N GLY A 276 -6.63 -0.60 -39.72
CA GLY A 276 -5.19 -0.56 -39.92
C GLY A 276 -4.73 -0.41 -41.38
N CYS A 277 -5.64 -0.55 -42.38
CA CYS A 277 -5.30 -0.35 -43.78
C CYS A 277 -5.24 1.15 -44.13
N PRO A 278 -4.22 1.59 -44.89
CA PRO A 278 -4.20 2.94 -45.45
C PRO A 278 -5.40 3.20 -46.37
N ALA A 279 -6.00 4.38 -46.29
CA ALA A 279 -7.18 4.75 -47.08
C ALA A 279 -6.93 4.64 -48.58
N SER A 280 -5.73 5.01 -49.03
CA SER A 280 -5.30 4.85 -50.44
C SER A 280 -5.40 3.40 -50.97
N LYS A 281 -5.23 2.42 -50.10
CA LYS A 281 -5.34 0.99 -50.45
C LYS A 281 -6.78 0.49 -50.48
N ILE A 282 -7.70 1.18 -49.84
CA ILE A 282 -9.11 0.83 -49.79
C ILE A 282 -9.84 1.41 -51.00
N HIS A 283 -9.73 2.71 -51.21
CA HIS A 283 -10.28 3.41 -52.37
C HIS A 283 -9.58 4.75 -52.62
N PRO A 284 -9.17 5.05 -53.85
CA PRO A 284 -8.43 6.30 -54.17
C PRO A 284 -9.16 7.59 -53.74
N ASP A 285 -10.50 7.63 -53.86
CA ASP A 285 -11.28 8.79 -53.49
C ASP A 285 -11.30 9.11 -51.99
N TYR A 286 -10.89 8.17 -51.14
CA TYR A 286 -10.83 8.43 -49.71
C TYR A 286 -9.69 9.38 -49.33
N VAL A 287 -8.59 9.36 -50.08
CA VAL A 287 -7.45 10.25 -49.85
C VAL A 287 -7.80 11.68 -50.22
N SER A 288 -8.64 11.91 -51.25
CA SER A 288 -9.03 13.26 -51.68
C SER A 288 -9.81 14.05 -50.60
N LYS A 289 -10.36 13.37 -49.58
CA LYS A 289 -11.04 13.96 -48.43
C LYS A 289 -10.11 14.29 -47.26
N LEU A 290 -8.81 13.99 -47.39
CA LEU A 290 -7.84 14.17 -46.30
C LEU A 290 -7.73 15.65 -45.88
N GLU A 291 -7.73 16.57 -46.83
CA GLU A 291 -7.66 18.03 -46.56
C GLU A 291 -8.87 18.51 -45.74
N LEU A 292 -10.05 17.97 -46.02
CA LEU A 292 -11.28 18.23 -45.26
C LEU A 292 -11.20 17.72 -43.84
N LEU A 293 -10.58 16.54 -43.64
CA LEU A 293 -10.43 15.91 -42.33
C LEU A 293 -9.35 16.57 -41.45
N VAL A 294 -8.29 17.08 -42.07
CA VAL A 294 -7.18 17.78 -41.39
C VAL A 294 -7.50 19.22 -41.08
N GLY A 295 -8.38 19.85 -41.90
CA GLY A 295 -8.82 21.24 -41.68
C GLY A 295 -9.80 21.44 -40.54
N VAL A 296 -10.31 20.34 -39.92
CA VAL A 296 -11.25 20.35 -38.79
C VAL A 296 -10.53 20.06 -37.44
N MET A 297 -9.22 19.79 -37.47
CA MET A 297 -8.37 19.64 -36.29
C MET A 297 -7.50 20.88 -36.05
#